data_5cd5dd0789a265641d856d1b41991cb3
#
_entry.id   5cd5dd0789a265641d856d1b41991cb3
#
_cell.length_a   1.000
_cell.length_b   1.000
_cell.length_c   1.000
_cell.angle_alpha   90.00
_cell.angle_beta   90.00
_cell.angle_gamma   90.00
#
_symmetry.space_group_name_H-M   'P 1'
#
loop_
_entity.id
_entity.type
_entity.pdbx_description
1 polymer ?
#
loop_
_entity_poly.entity_id
_entity_poly.type
_entity_poly.pdbx_seq_one_letter_code
_entity_poly.pdbx_strand_id
1 'polypeptide(L)'
;MAGRTAAAALAVVAAAAAAVTAPPTPAVAAPPGTKDVTAVMFEWTFPSVARACTDVLGPAGYGFVQVSPPQEHIQGSQWWTSYQPVSYRIAGRLGDRAAFAAMVDSCHAAGVKVVADAVVNHMAAGDGTGTGGSPYTKYGYPGIYSAPDFDNCTSQVVDYRNRFNVQECELVGLADLDTGEEYVRDRIAAYLDDLRSLGVDGFRIDASKHMAAADLAAVKSRLTDPGVHWKHEAIHGEGEAVSPSEYLGSGDVQEFRYARALKQVFRNEDLAHLKNFGTAWGFMDSAKSAVFVANHDTERGGDTLTYKDGSAYTLAHVFMLAWPYGSPDVHSGYEFTDHDAGPPNGGRVDACYRDGWKCQHAWREISSMVAFRNTAHGRGVTDWWDDGGDRIAFGRGDRAYVAINHDGSAFTRTFQTSLPSGAYCDVQSGRSITVDGSGRFTATLAAGTAVALHAGARSCSGGTDPEPVAAASFAVNATTVWGQNIYVTGDRAELGGWNPDAALKLDPADYPVWKREVSLPAGTAFAYKYLRKDQSGNVTWESGANRTATVPAGGTLTLNDLWRP
;
A
#
# COMPACT_ATOMS: atom_id res chain seq x y z
N MET A 1 -38.70 -66.89 65.49
CA MET A 1 -38.50 -67.08 64.04
C MET A 1 -37.94 -65.81 63.47
N ALA A 2 -36.66 -65.88 63.12
CA ALA A 2 -35.89 -64.68 62.69
C ALA A 2 -35.89 -64.60 61.17
N GLY A 3 -36.26 -63.44 60.65
CA GLY A 3 -36.06 -63.07 59.22
C GLY A 3 -34.96 -62.05 59.07
N ARG A 4 -33.91 -62.45 58.41
CA ARG A 4 -32.80 -61.58 58.08
C ARG A 4 -33.05 -60.90 56.72
N THR A 5 -33.11 -59.54 56.68
CA THR A 5 -33.13 -58.79 55.48
C THR A 5 -31.67 -58.39 55.13
N ALA A 6 -31.19 -58.71 53.94
CA ALA A 6 -29.89 -58.31 53.39
C ALA A 6 -30.05 -56.98 52.66
N ALA A 7 -29.26 -56.01 53.05
CA ALA A 7 -29.10 -54.72 52.32
C ALA A 7 -28.02 -54.82 51.24
N ALA A 8 -28.36 -54.57 50.00
CA ALA A 8 -27.45 -54.48 48.89
C ALA A 8 -26.94 -53.02 48.77
N ALA A 9 -25.62 -52.78 48.87
CA ALA A 9 -24.99 -51.52 48.66
C ALA A 9 -24.69 -51.33 47.15
N LEU A 10 -25.30 -50.33 46.52
CA LEU A 10 -24.98 -49.89 45.16
C LEU A 10 -23.75 -48.93 45.22
N ALA A 11 -22.65 -49.34 44.64
CA ALA A 11 -21.52 -48.48 44.43
C ALA A 11 -21.71 -47.66 43.12
N VAL A 12 -21.86 -46.34 43.25
CA VAL A 12 -21.88 -45.42 42.09
C VAL A 12 -20.44 -45.06 41.73
N VAL A 13 -19.98 -45.53 40.60
CA VAL A 13 -18.69 -45.12 40.01
C VAL A 13 -18.92 -43.82 39.22
N ALA A 14 -18.44 -42.67 39.74
CA ALA A 14 -18.44 -41.41 39.04
C ALA A 14 -17.25 -41.39 38.06
N ALA A 15 -17.54 -41.49 36.77
CA ALA A 15 -16.55 -41.25 35.72
C ALA A 15 -16.33 -39.75 35.57
N ALA A 16 -15.18 -39.25 35.99
CA ALA A 16 -14.75 -37.88 35.71
C ALA A 16 -14.32 -37.78 34.24
N ALA A 17 -15.15 -37.16 33.41
CA ALA A 17 -14.77 -36.78 32.05
C ALA A 17 -13.80 -35.60 32.12
N ALA A 18 -12.52 -35.82 31.84
CA ALA A 18 -11.57 -34.77 31.62
C ALA A 18 -11.91 -34.02 30.32
N ALA A 19 -12.40 -32.81 30.44
CA ALA A 19 -12.58 -31.91 29.30
C ALA A 19 -11.19 -31.55 28.75
N VAL A 20 -10.81 -32.12 27.62
CA VAL A 20 -9.65 -31.68 26.85
C VAL A 20 -10.00 -30.33 26.26
N THR A 21 -9.52 -29.25 26.88
CA THR A 21 -9.59 -27.91 26.28
C THR A 21 -8.71 -27.91 25.05
N ALA A 22 -9.30 -27.86 23.86
CA ALA A 22 -8.58 -27.60 22.63
C ALA A 22 -7.79 -26.28 22.78
N PRO A 23 -6.55 -26.22 22.28
CA PRO A 23 -5.81 -24.95 22.29
C PRO A 23 -6.62 -23.89 21.54
N PRO A 24 -6.60 -22.62 21.99
CA PRO A 24 -7.31 -21.55 21.30
C PRO A 24 -6.83 -21.50 19.84
N THR A 25 -7.77 -21.56 18.91
CA THR A 25 -7.48 -21.32 17.50
C THR A 25 -6.87 -19.92 17.40
N PRO A 26 -5.72 -19.75 16.70
CA PRO A 26 -5.16 -18.42 16.51
C PRO A 26 -6.20 -17.51 15.89
N ALA A 27 -6.39 -16.35 16.51
CA ALA A 27 -7.32 -15.34 16.01
C ALA A 27 -6.98 -15.03 14.54
N VAL A 28 -7.99 -14.96 13.69
CA VAL A 28 -7.80 -14.66 12.27
C VAL A 28 -7.32 -13.22 12.16
N ALA A 29 -6.28 -13.00 11.36
CA ALA A 29 -5.76 -11.65 11.12
C ALA A 29 -6.86 -10.74 10.55
N ALA A 30 -6.96 -9.56 11.06
CA ALA A 30 -7.83 -8.53 10.51
C ALA A 30 -7.13 -7.82 9.32
N PRO A 31 -7.86 -7.32 8.35
CA PRO A 31 -9.33 -7.30 8.22
C PRO A 31 -9.91 -8.68 7.94
N PRO A 32 -11.16 -8.94 8.37
CA PRO A 32 -11.75 -10.28 8.28
C PRO A 32 -11.95 -10.71 6.81
N GLY A 33 -11.60 -11.96 6.52
CA GLY A 33 -11.80 -12.58 5.20
C GLY A 33 -10.56 -13.30 4.68
N THR A 34 -10.69 -13.87 3.48
CA THR A 34 -9.58 -14.53 2.78
C THR A 34 -8.71 -13.56 1.99
N LYS A 35 -9.21 -12.35 1.72
CA LYS A 35 -8.52 -11.25 1.02
C LYS A 35 -8.23 -10.17 2.05
N ASP A 36 -7.02 -10.14 2.57
CA ASP A 36 -6.60 -9.27 3.67
C ASP A 36 -5.60 -8.16 3.25
N VAL A 37 -5.32 -8.03 1.94
CA VAL A 37 -4.43 -7.00 1.43
C VAL A 37 -5.19 -5.71 1.15
N THR A 38 -4.70 -4.61 1.70
CA THR A 38 -5.21 -3.25 1.44
C THR A 38 -4.30 -2.52 0.46
N ALA A 39 -4.87 -1.94 -0.60
CA ALA A 39 -4.17 -0.93 -1.41
C ALA A 39 -4.42 0.45 -0.80
N VAL A 40 -3.36 1.16 -0.39
CA VAL A 40 -3.46 2.51 0.18
C VAL A 40 -3.25 3.53 -0.94
N MET A 41 -4.35 4.11 -1.43
CA MET A 41 -4.37 5.02 -2.59
C MET A 41 -4.18 6.46 -2.12
N PHE A 42 -2.92 6.80 -1.79
CA PHE A 42 -2.58 8.07 -1.17
C PHE A 42 -2.81 9.25 -2.10
N GLU A 43 -3.71 10.16 -1.68
CA GLU A 43 -4.08 11.39 -2.37
C GLU A 43 -4.69 11.20 -3.77
N TRP A 44 -5.29 10.05 -4.05
CA TRP A 44 -6.03 9.80 -5.29
C TRP A 44 -7.43 10.39 -5.21
N THR A 45 -7.89 11.07 -6.27
CA THR A 45 -9.30 11.49 -6.35
C THR A 45 -10.24 10.28 -6.35
N PHE A 46 -11.44 10.43 -5.79
CA PHE A 46 -12.42 9.34 -5.70
C PHE A 46 -12.75 8.71 -7.06
N PRO A 47 -12.93 9.48 -8.17
CA PRO A 47 -13.11 8.88 -9.49
C PRO A 47 -11.89 8.07 -9.97
N SER A 48 -10.68 8.44 -9.58
CA SER A 48 -9.48 7.67 -9.92
C SER A 48 -9.39 6.37 -9.13
N VAL A 49 -9.77 6.39 -7.84
CA VAL A 49 -9.88 5.17 -7.02
C VAL A 49 -10.96 4.24 -7.56
N ALA A 50 -12.13 4.75 -7.96
CA ALA A 50 -13.20 3.97 -8.56
C ALA A 50 -12.71 3.16 -9.78
N ARG A 51 -11.97 3.83 -10.69
CA ARG A 51 -11.36 3.15 -11.84
C ARG A 51 -10.33 2.11 -11.40
N ALA A 52 -9.45 2.44 -10.44
CA ALA A 52 -8.47 1.49 -9.95
C ALA A 52 -9.11 0.23 -9.33
N CYS A 53 -10.23 0.38 -8.60
CA CYS A 53 -10.99 -0.75 -8.07
C CYS A 53 -11.44 -1.69 -9.19
N THR A 54 -11.99 -1.14 -10.28
CA THR A 54 -12.51 -1.91 -11.41
C THR A 54 -11.40 -2.53 -12.26
N ASP A 55 -10.37 -1.73 -12.58
CA ASP A 55 -9.41 -2.09 -13.61
C ASP A 55 -8.22 -2.91 -13.06
N VAL A 56 -7.88 -2.72 -11.78
CA VAL A 56 -6.66 -3.29 -11.16
C VAL A 56 -6.95 -4.05 -9.88
N LEU A 57 -7.55 -3.40 -8.86
CA LEU A 57 -7.61 -3.94 -7.51
C LEU A 57 -8.50 -5.18 -7.42
N GLY A 58 -9.71 -5.12 -7.99
CA GLY A 58 -10.62 -6.27 -8.07
C GLY A 58 -10.00 -7.45 -8.82
N PRO A 59 -9.54 -7.27 -10.08
CA PRO A 59 -8.87 -8.32 -10.84
C PRO A 59 -7.63 -8.92 -10.17
N ALA A 60 -6.79 -8.11 -9.51
CA ALA A 60 -5.62 -8.60 -8.76
C ALA A 60 -5.99 -9.32 -7.45
N GLY A 61 -7.22 -9.11 -6.96
CA GLY A 61 -7.72 -9.77 -5.75
C GLY A 61 -7.44 -9.03 -4.45
N TYR A 62 -7.19 -7.72 -4.48
CA TYR A 62 -7.16 -6.90 -3.27
C TYR A 62 -8.48 -7.03 -2.51
N GLY A 63 -8.42 -7.14 -1.18
CA GLY A 63 -9.60 -7.19 -0.34
C GLY A 63 -10.13 -5.82 0.02
N PHE A 64 -9.23 -4.84 0.09
CA PHE A 64 -9.53 -3.49 0.57
C PHE A 64 -8.79 -2.42 -0.23
N VAL A 65 -9.40 -1.26 -0.30
CA VAL A 65 -8.77 0.00 -0.69
C VAL A 65 -8.88 1.00 0.45
N GLN A 66 -7.78 1.64 0.83
CA GLN A 66 -7.79 2.75 1.77
C GLN A 66 -7.67 4.05 0.99
N VAL A 67 -8.54 5.00 1.27
CA VAL A 67 -8.53 6.34 0.68
C VAL A 67 -8.06 7.38 1.69
N SER A 68 -7.38 8.43 1.22
CA SER A 68 -7.00 9.59 2.03
C SER A 68 -8.23 10.30 2.60
N PRO A 69 -8.06 11.14 3.64
CA PRO A 69 -9.16 11.73 4.38
C PRO A 69 -10.21 12.39 3.50
N PRO A 70 -11.49 12.00 3.57
CA PRO A 70 -12.53 12.49 2.66
C PRO A 70 -13.16 13.82 3.09
N GLN A 71 -12.94 14.26 4.33
CA GLN A 71 -13.57 15.45 4.88
C GLN A 71 -13.04 16.75 4.27
N GLU A 72 -13.81 17.84 4.45
CA GLU A 72 -13.40 19.18 4.13
C GLU A 72 -12.17 19.59 4.95
N HIS A 73 -11.18 20.16 4.28
CA HIS A 73 -9.88 20.48 4.86
C HIS A 73 -9.42 21.88 4.46
N ILE A 74 -8.32 22.37 5.01
CA ILE A 74 -7.73 23.66 4.64
C ILE A 74 -7.37 23.70 3.15
N GLN A 75 -7.32 24.88 2.57
CA GLN A 75 -6.85 25.08 1.20
C GLN A 75 -5.32 24.98 1.14
N GLY A 76 -4.80 24.41 0.06
CA GLY A 76 -3.36 24.29 -0.20
C GLY A 76 -3.05 23.18 -1.19
N SER A 77 -1.83 23.21 -1.73
CA SER A 77 -1.35 22.19 -2.68
C SER A 77 -0.58 21.06 -2.01
N GLN A 78 -0.13 21.24 -0.77
CA GLN A 78 0.66 20.28 -0.02
C GLN A 78 -0.19 19.07 0.36
N TRP A 79 0.42 17.88 0.43
CA TRP A 79 -0.30 16.65 0.76
C TRP A 79 -0.96 16.70 2.16
N TRP A 80 -0.24 17.22 3.16
CA TRP A 80 -0.70 17.28 4.54
C TRP A 80 -1.89 18.21 4.77
N THR A 81 -2.29 19.02 3.78
CA THR A 81 -3.50 19.83 3.90
C THR A 81 -4.77 18.99 4.03
N SER A 82 -4.81 17.76 3.46
CA SER A 82 -5.89 16.79 3.64
C SER A 82 -6.03 16.31 5.09
N TYR A 83 -4.98 16.42 5.89
CA TYR A 83 -4.94 16.05 7.30
C TYR A 83 -5.21 17.21 8.25
N GLN A 84 -5.73 18.34 7.76
CA GLN A 84 -6.17 19.47 8.56
C GLN A 84 -7.67 19.74 8.36
N PRO A 85 -8.56 19.03 9.09
CA PRO A 85 -10.00 19.14 8.93
C PRO A 85 -10.52 20.55 9.23
N VAL A 86 -11.52 20.98 8.48
CA VAL A 86 -12.30 22.21 8.68
C VAL A 86 -13.75 21.89 9.00
N SER A 87 -14.26 20.82 8.44
CA SER A 87 -15.56 20.24 8.77
C SER A 87 -15.59 18.76 8.41
N TYR A 88 -16.60 18.05 8.90
CA TYR A 88 -16.81 16.63 8.55
C TYR A 88 -17.66 16.43 7.28
N ARG A 89 -17.90 17.49 6.52
CA ARG A 89 -18.54 17.41 5.19
C ARG A 89 -17.56 16.78 4.21
N ILE A 90 -18.03 15.88 3.35
CA ILE A 90 -17.23 15.34 2.26
C ILE A 90 -17.18 16.39 1.13
N ALA A 91 -16.18 17.25 1.20
CA ALA A 91 -15.99 18.40 0.31
C ALA A 91 -14.49 18.77 0.21
N GLY A 92 -13.61 17.77 0.23
CA GLY A 92 -12.16 17.91 0.09
C GLY A 92 -11.73 18.00 -1.39
N ARG A 93 -10.44 18.19 -1.60
CA ARG A 93 -9.86 18.25 -2.96
C ARG A 93 -9.99 16.95 -3.76
N LEU A 94 -10.20 15.82 -3.09
CA LEU A 94 -10.27 14.49 -3.72
C LEU A 94 -11.64 14.22 -4.36
N GLY A 95 -12.63 15.03 -4.04
CA GLY A 95 -13.98 14.96 -4.58
C GLY A 95 -15.06 15.32 -3.56
N ASP A 96 -16.30 15.42 -4.04
CA ASP A 96 -17.46 15.67 -3.22
C ASP A 96 -18.14 14.38 -2.74
N ARG A 97 -19.20 14.51 -1.96
CA ARG A 97 -19.97 13.41 -1.40
C ARG A 97 -20.52 12.45 -2.48
N ALA A 98 -20.96 13.00 -3.62
CA ALA A 98 -21.51 12.18 -4.70
C ALA A 98 -20.41 11.33 -5.37
N ALA A 99 -19.23 11.92 -5.61
CA ALA A 99 -18.07 11.22 -6.14
C ALA A 99 -17.55 10.16 -5.15
N PHE A 100 -17.60 10.44 -3.84
CA PHE A 100 -17.22 9.47 -2.80
C PHE A 100 -18.18 8.27 -2.79
N ALA A 101 -19.49 8.49 -2.77
CA ALA A 101 -20.49 7.43 -2.82
C ALA A 101 -20.32 6.54 -4.08
N ALA A 102 -20.17 7.18 -5.26
CA ALA A 102 -19.96 6.48 -6.52
C ALA A 102 -18.65 5.65 -6.53
N MET A 103 -17.61 6.12 -5.86
CA MET A 103 -16.36 5.37 -5.67
C MET A 103 -16.59 4.12 -4.81
N VAL A 104 -17.28 4.26 -3.68
CA VAL A 104 -17.60 3.12 -2.80
C VAL A 104 -18.41 2.06 -3.56
N ASP A 105 -19.47 2.47 -4.27
CA ASP A 105 -20.28 1.56 -5.09
C ASP A 105 -19.44 0.83 -6.14
N SER A 106 -18.54 1.54 -6.83
CA SER A 106 -17.66 0.96 -7.85
C SER A 106 -16.68 -0.05 -7.26
N CYS A 107 -16.08 0.26 -6.11
CA CYS A 107 -15.17 -0.65 -5.41
C CYS A 107 -15.90 -1.91 -4.93
N HIS A 108 -17.09 -1.76 -4.34
CA HIS A 108 -17.92 -2.90 -3.92
C HIS A 108 -18.32 -3.78 -5.10
N ALA A 109 -18.71 -3.19 -6.23
CA ALA A 109 -19.02 -3.93 -7.46
C ALA A 109 -17.82 -4.73 -7.98
N ALA A 110 -16.59 -4.24 -7.74
CA ALA A 110 -15.35 -4.95 -8.05
C ALA A 110 -14.93 -5.96 -6.97
N GLY A 111 -15.69 -6.11 -5.88
CA GLY A 111 -15.39 -6.99 -4.75
C GLY A 111 -14.29 -6.47 -3.82
N VAL A 112 -14.06 -5.16 -3.80
CA VAL A 112 -13.07 -4.46 -2.98
C VAL A 112 -13.80 -3.62 -1.94
N LYS A 113 -13.49 -3.81 -0.65
CA LYS A 113 -14.02 -3.04 0.47
C LYS A 113 -13.29 -1.72 0.62
N VAL A 114 -13.95 -0.72 1.22
CA VAL A 114 -13.41 0.63 1.37
C VAL A 114 -13.07 0.93 2.82
N VAL A 115 -11.83 1.34 3.07
CA VAL A 115 -11.35 1.90 4.34
C VAL A 115 -11.14 3.40 4.15
N ALA A 116 -11.75 4.23 4.97
CA ALA A 116 -11.51 5.66 4.96
C ALA A 116 -10.48 6.05 6.02
N ASP A 117 -9.56 6.93 5.65
CA ASP A 117 -8.66 7.59 6.60
C ASP A 117 -9.44 8.64 7.37
N ALA A 118 -9.48 8.54 8.70
CA ALA A 118 -10.30 9.36 9.57
C ALA A 118 -9.43 10.20 10.50
N VAL A 119 -9.37 11.50 10.23
CA VAL A 119 -8.67 12.48 11.06
C VAL A 119 -9.65 13.01 12.10
N VAL A 120 -9.49 12.58 13.34
CA VAL A 120 -10.43 12.85 14.45
C VAL A 120 -9.73 13.29 15.73
N ASN A 121 -8.40 13.33 15.74
CA ASN A 121 -7.61 13.86 16.85
C ASN A 121 -7.67 15.38 16.94
N HIS A 122 -7.71 16.05 15.82
CA HIS A 122 -7.48 17.49 15.72
C HIS A 122 -8.26 18.13 14.56
N MET A 123 -8.30 19.44 14.60
CA MET A 123 -8.73 20.30 13.51
C MET A 123 -7.55 21.10 12.95
N ALA A 124 -7.79 22.12 12.14
CA ALA A 124 -6.75 22.88 11.45
C ALA A 124 -5.88 23.74 12.40
N ALA A 125 -4.65 24.04 12.01
CA ALA A 125 -3.69 24.81 12.78
C ALA A 125 -3.95 26.33 12.84
N GLY A 126 -4.73 26.88 11.92
CA GLY A 126 -4.90 28.34 11.76
C GLY A 126 -6.33 28.76 11.47
N ASP A 127 -6.47 29.91 10.83
CA ASP A 127 -7.74 30.51 10.46
C ASP A 127 -7.89 30.52 8.93
N GLY A 128 -9.11 30.46 8.40
CA GLY A 128 -9.32 30.57 6.98
C GLY A 128 -10.69 30.12 6.49
N THR A 129 -10.69 29.64 5.24
CA THR A 129 -11.87 29.04 4.59
C THR A 129 -11.45 27.68 4.03
N GLY A 130 -12.21 26.65 4.36
CA GLY A 130 -11.98 25.29 3.87
C GLY A 130 -12.25 25.11 2.38
N THR A 131 -11.90 23.93 1.87
CA THR A 131 -12.11 23.54 0.47
C THR A 131 -13.58 23.53 0.05
N GLY A 132 -14.50 23.26 0.98
CA GLY A 132 -15.95 23.29 0.78
C GLY A 132 -16.60 24.65 1.09
N GLY A 133 -15.80 25.69 1.40
CA GLY A 133 -16.26 27.04 1.66
C GLY A 133 -16.61 27.34 3.12
N SER A 134 -16.39 26.43 4.06
CA SER A 134 -16.65 26.66 5.49
C SER A 134 -15.61 27.61 6.09
N PRO A 135 -16.00 28.71 6.73
CA PRO A 135 -15.08 29.56 7.48
C PRO A 135 -14.67 28.86 8.78
N TYR A 136 -13.43 29.07 9.22
CA TYR A 136 -12.95 28.53 10.48
C TYR A 136 -11.91 29.46 11.11
N THR A 137 -11.77 29.34 12.43
CA THR A 137 -10.63 29.83 13.21
C THR A 137 -10.04 28.66 13.95
N LYS A 138 -8.80 28.78 14.47
CA LYS A 138 -8.07 27.67 15.10
C LYS A 138 -8.91 26.89 16.11
N TYR A 139 -9.73 27.58 16.91
CA TYR A 139 -10.60 26.95 17.91
C TYR A 139 -12.10 27.26 17.68
N GLY A 140 -12.49 27.50 16.42
CA GLY A 140 -13.86 27.85 16.09
C GLY A 140 -14.28 27.32 14.71
N TYR A 141 -15.13 26.30 14.71
CA TYR A 141 -15.65 25.61 13.52
C TYR A 141 -17.18 25.69 13.55
N PRO A 142 -17.80 26.67 12.87
CA PRO A 142 -19.22 26.97 13.02
C PRO A 142 -20.14 25.77 12.84
N GLY A 143 -20.94 25.46 13.84
CA GLY A 143 -21.88 24.33 13.85
C GLY A 143 -21.24 22.96 14.15
N ILE A 144 -19.94 22.94 14.45
CA ILE A 144 -19.21 21.70 14.77
C ILE A 144 -18.54 21.84 16.14
N TYR A 145 -17.52 22.70 16.26
CA TYR A 145 -16.72 22.88 17.46
C TYR A 145 -16.50 24.35 17.81
N SER A 146 -16.29 24.62 19.08
CA SER A 146 -15.97 25.91 19.67
C SER A 146 -14.86 25.73 20.73
N ALA A 147 -14.30 26.80 21.23
CA ALA A 147 -13.12 26.73 22.12
C ALA A 147 -13.21 25.74 23.31
N PRO A 148 -14.36 25.53 23.98
CA PRO A 148 -14.46 24.50 25.01
C PRO A 148 -14.33 23.05 24.59
N ASP A 149 -14.41 22.78 23.27
CA ASP A 149 -14.33 21.42 22.70
C ASP A 149 -12.89 21.00 22.40
N PHE A 150 -11.91 21.84 22.76
CA PHE A 150 -10.48 21.60 22.53
C PHE A 150 -9.74 21.49 23.86
N ASP A 151 -8.65 20.72 23.86
CA ASP A 151 -7.79 20.59 25.02
C ASP A 151 -7.16 21.92 25.43
N ASN A 152 -6.90 22.04 26.73
CA ASN A 152 -6.37 23.28 27.31
C ASN A 152 -4.86 23.44 27.12
N CYS A 153 -4.15 22.42 26.60
CA CYS A 153 -2.71 22.48 26.34
C CYS A 153 -2.44 22.99 24.92
N THR A 154 -2.29 24.29 24.77
CA THR A 154 -2.00 24.95 23.48
C THR A 154 -0.50 24.94 23.09
N SER A 155 0.35 24.25 23.86
CA SER A 155 1.75 24.01 23.48
C SER A 155 1.87 22.76 22.61
N GLN A 156 2.92 22.71 21.79
CA GLN A 156 3.15 21.55 20.93
C GLN A 156 3.65 20.32 21.71
N VAL A 157 3.37 19.13 21.17
CA VAL A 157 3.99 17.88 21.61
C VAL A 157 5.49 17.96 21.38
N VAL A 158 6.29 17.85 22.45
CA VAL A 158 7.75 17.91 22.44
C VAL A 158 8.41 16.78 23.25
N ASP A 159 7.65 16.10 24.11
CA ASP A 159 8.15 15.03 24.96
C ASP A 159 7.25 13.80 24.92
N TYR A 160 7.59 12.86 24.07
CA TYR A 160 6.87 11.58 23.91
C TYR A 160 6.98 10.64 25.13
N ARG A 161 7.82 10.95 26.12
CA ARG A 161 7.89 10.24 27.41
C ARG A 161 6.88 10.76 28.42
N ASN A 162 6.23 11.87 28.14
CA ASN A 162 5.19 12.46 28.96
C ASN A 162 3.82 12.24 28.32
N ARG A 163 3.01 11.33 28.88
CA ARG A 163 1.67 11.00 28.36
C ARG A 163 0.77 12.21 28.21
N PHE A 164 0.75 13.11 29.20
CA PHE A 164 -0.04 14.34 29.13
C PHE A 164 0.37 15.19 27.91
N ASN A 165 1.69 15.36 27.68
CA ASN A 165 2.14 16.13 26.54
C ASN A 165 1.79 15.46 25.19
N VAL A 166 1.71 14.12 25.14
CA VAL A 166 1.37 13.38 23.93
C VAL A 166 -0.13 13.41 23.62
N GLN A 167 -1.00 13.36 24.65
CA GLN A 167 -2.44 13.12 24.48
C GLN A 167 -3.33 14.34 24.78
N GLU A 168 -2.76 15.44 25.27
CA GLU A 168 -3.50 16.64 25.63
C GLU A 168 -2.90 17.92 25.03
N CYS A 169 -1.78 17.80 24.27
CA CYS A 169 -1.13 18.96 23.67
C CYS A 169 -1.10 18.88 22.16
N GLU A 170 -0.99 20.01 21.49
CA GLU A 170 -1.13 20.12 20.05
C GLU A 170 -0.05 19.37 19.26
N LEU A 171 -0.44 18.40 18.46
CA LEU A 171 0.44 17.77 17.49
C LEU A 171 0.78 18.78 16.38
N VAL A 172 2.07 19.16 16.27
CA VAL A 172 2.60 20.15 15.31
C VAL A 172 1.80 21.47 15.21
N GLY A 173 1.14 21.85 16.31
CA GLY A 173 0.35 23.09 16.40
C GLY A 173 -1.07 22.98 15.83
N LEU A 174 -1.56 21.78 15.55
CA LEU A 174 -2.95 21.51 15.18
C LEU A 174 -3.87 21.64 16.40
N ALA A 175 -5.07 22.18 16.20
CA ALA A 175 -6.02 22.35 17.30
C ALA A 175 -6.51 20.99 17.81
N ASP A 176 -6.06 20.60 18.98
CA ASP A 176 -6.30 19.29 19.59
C ASP A 176 -7.71 19.19 20.18
N LEU A 177 -8.47 18.16 19.81
CA LEU A 177 -9.85 17.97 20.26
C LEU A 177 -9.87 17.25 21.62
N ASP A 178 -10.60 17.82 22.61
CA ASP A 178 -10.84 17.14 23.88
C ASP A 178 -11.72 15.90 23.66
N THR A 179 -11.07 14.78 23.27
CA THR A 179 -11.75 13.50 23.06
C THR A 179 -12.29 12.88 24.34
N GLY A 180 -11.98 13.46 25.50
CA GLY A 180 -12.58 13.18 26.79
C GLY A 180 -14.04 13.67 26.91
N GLU A 181 -14.42 14.70 26.16
CA GLU A 181 -15.74 15.31 26.23
C GLU A 181 -16.80 14.52 25.46
N GLU A 182 -17.98 14.39 26.06
CA GLU A 182 -19.12 13.66 25.48
C GLU A 182 -19.54 14.24 24.12
N TYR A 183 -19.60 15.59 24.03
CA TYR A 183 -19.99 16.26 22.79
C TYR A 183 -19.03 15.96 21.65
N VAL A 184 -17.72 16.01 21.90
CA VAL A 184 -16.67 15.71 20.89
C VAL A 184 -16.80 14.26 20.42
N ARG A 185 -16.96 13.30 21.34
CA ARG A 185 -17.17 11.88 21.02
C ARG A 185 -18.42 11.66 20.16
N ASP A 186 -19.52 12.35 20.49
CA ASP A 186 -20.77 12.25 19.71
C ASP A 186 -20.59 12.82 18.29
N ARG A 187 -19.85 13.93 18.14
CA ARG A 187 -19.56 14.52 16.82
C ARG A 187 -18.68 13.62 15.96
N ILE A 188 -17.63 13.02 16.55
CA ILE A 188 -16.77 12.06 15.88
C ILE A 188 -17.57 10.82 15.46
N ALA A 189 -18.37 10.25 16.37
CA ALA A 189 -19.20 9.09 16.07
C ALA A 189 -20.19 9.38 14.92
N ALA A 190 -20.84 10.54 14.95
CA ALA A 190 -21.75 10.94 13.87
C ALA A 190 -21.06 11.09 12.50
N TYR A 191 -19.81 11.58 12.47
CA TYR A 191 -19.01 11.63 11.24
C TYR A 191 -18.69 10.23 10.71
N LEU A 192 -18.25 9.33 11.57
CA LEU A 192 -17.92 7.96 11.17
C LEU A 192 -19.16 7.18 10.72
N ASP A 193 -20.31 7.37 11.41
CA ASP A 193 -21.59 6.80 10.99
C ASP A 193 -22.08 7.38 9.66
N ASP A 194 -21.84 8.66 9.38
CA ASP A 194 -22.14 9.27 8.07
C ASP A 194 -21.34 8.59 6.94
N LEU A 195 -20.03 8.36 7.13
CA LEU A 195 -19.20 7.59 6.19
C LEU A 195 -19.69 6.14 6.05
N ARG A 196 -20.07 5.50 7.15
CA ARG A 196 -20.67 4.16 7.14
C ARG A 196 -21.97 4.13 6.32
N SER A 197 -22.79 5.17 6.40
CA SER A 197 -24.04 5.28 5.62
C SER A 197 -23.81 5.31 4.11
N LEU A 198 -22.60 5.67 3.66
CA LEU A 198 -22.16 5.64 2.27
C LEU A 198 -21.47 4.31 1.88
N GLY A 199 -21.41 3.34 2.81
CA GLY A 199 -20.87 2.02 2.54
C GLY A 199 -19.40 1.81 2.93
N VAL A 200 -18.75 2.73 3.64
CA VAL A 200 -17.38 2.53 4.15
C VAL A 200 -17.33 1.30 5.06
N ASP A 201 -16.40 0.38 4.85
CA ASP A 201 -16.29 -0.90 5.56
C ASP A 201 -15.39 -0.84 6.80
N GLY A 202 -14.53 0.16 6.89
CA GLY A 202 -13.59 0.32 8.00
C GLY A 202 -12.92 1.67 8.00
N PHE A 203 -12.13 1.93 9.05
CA PHE A 203 -11.40 3.19 9.22
C PHE A 203 -9.94 2.94 9.57
N ARG A 204 -9.06 3.74 9.00
CA ARG A 204 -7.76 4.01 9.59
C ARG A 204 -7.91 5.25 10.46
N ILE A 205 -7.64 5.14 11.74
CA ILE A 205 -7.74 6.27 12.68
C ILE A 205 -6.38 6.96 12.73
N ASP A 206 -6.34 8.15 12.16
CA ASP A 206 -5.17 9.02 12.12
C ASP A 206 -4.73 9.43 13.52
N ALA A 207 -3.43 9.57 13.73
CA ALA A 207 -2.85 10.10 14.96
C ALA A 207 -3.40 9.47 16.27
N SER A 208 -3.83 8.21 16.25
CA SER A 208 -4.46 7.54 17.41
C SER A 208 -3.64 7.64 18.68
N LYS A 209 -2.31 7.70 18.56
CA LYS A 209 -1.38 7.83 19.69
C LYS A 209 -1.64 9.10 20.53
N HIS A 210 -2.21 10.12 19.91
CA HIS A 210 -2.46 11.43 20.50
C HIS A 210 -3.84 11.52 21.17
N MET A 211 -4.63 10.44 21.14
CA MET A 211 -5.91 10.32 21.86
C MET A 211 -5.81 9.20 22.90
N ALA A 212 -6.47 9.35 24.03
CA ALA A 212 -6.53 8.27 25.01
C ALA A 212 -7.26 7.05 24.39
N ALA A 213 -6.71 5.84 24.59
CA ALA A 213 -7.32 4.62 24.05
C ALA A 213 -8.74 4.38 24.57
N ALA A 214 -9.04 4.82 25.80
CA ALA A 214 -10.37 4.77 26.39
C ALA A 214 -11.37 5.68 25.66
N ASP A 215 -10.94 6.84 25.17
CA ASP A 215 -11.78 7.78 24.45
C ASP A 215 -12.13 7.25 23.06
N LEU A 216 -11.15 6.70 22.34
CA LEU A 216 -11.40 6.01 21.09
C LEU A 216 -12.33 4.81 21.25
N ALA A 217 -12.19 4.04 22.33
CA ALA A 217 -13.13 2.96 22.65
C ALA A 217 -14.54 3.50 22.95
N ALA A 218 -14.65 4.65 23.64
CA ALA A 218 -15.90 5.32 23.91
C ALA A 218 -16.56 5.87 22.64
N VAL A 219 -15.80 6.46 21.71
CA VAL A 219 -16.29 6.86 20.38
C VAL A 219 -16.80 5.63 19.62
N LYS A 220 -16.02 4.56 19.56
CA LYS A 220 -16.40 3.34 18.85
C LYS A 220 -17.70 2.72 19.38
N SER A 221 -17.89 2.75 20.69
CA SER A 221 -19.11 2.22 21.33
C SER A 221 -20.39 3.00 20.98
N ARG A 222 -20.26 4.25 20.50
CA ARG A 222 -21.37 5.12 20.08
C ARG A 222 -21.80 4.87 18.63
N LEU A 223 -20.98 4.17 17.85
CA LEU A 223 -21.30 3.90 16.45
C LEU A 223 -22.54 3.01 16.34
N THR A 224 -23.32 3.19 15.28
CA THR A 224 -24.44 2.33 14.93
C THR A 224 -23.98 0.87 14.75
N ASP A 225 -22.75 0.66 14.26
CA ASP A 225 -22.08 -0.65 14.18
C ASP A 225 -20.72 -0.58 14.90
N PRO A 226 -20.66 -0.85 16.22
CA PRO A 226 -19.39 -0.87 16.96
C PRO A 226 -18.44 -2.00 16.51
N GLY A 227 -18.94 -2.97 15.72
CA GLY A 227 -18.14 -4.05 15.14
C GLY A 227 -17.33 -3.64 13.92
N VAL A 228 -17.52 -2.41 13.40
CA VAL A 228 -16.78 -1.92 12.23
C VAL A 228 -15.26 -2.00 12.45
N HIS A 229 -14.55 -2.42 11.40
CA HIS A 229 -13.10 -2.56 11.46
C HIS A 229 -12.40 -1.21 11.64
N TRP A 230 -11.53 -1.12 12.64
CA TRP A 230 -10.63 0.00 12.86
C TRP A 230 -9.17 -0.45 12.78
N LYS A 231 -8.33 0.40 12.22
CA LYS A 231 -6.89 0.28 12.15
C LYS A 231 -6.27 1.58 12.67
N HIS A 232 -5.56 1.48 13.80
CA HIS A 232 -4.98 2.63 14.48
C HIS A 232 -3.59 2.96 13.95
N GLU A 233 -3.36 4.23 13.63
CA GLU A 233 -2.02 4.75 13.54
C GLU A 233 -1.53 5.14 14.92
N ALA A 234 -0.76 4.26 15.53
CA ALA A 234 -0.07 4.51 16.79
C ALA A 234 1.40 4.16 16.61
N ILE A 235 2.22 5.16 16.31
CA ILE A 235 3.63 4.96 15.95
C ILE A 235 4.42 4.50 17.17
N HIS A 236 5.12 3.36 17.07
CA HIS A 236 5.99 2.88 18.14
C HIS A 236 7.26 3.73 18.25
N GLY A 237 7.55 4.20 19.46
CA GLY A 237 8.82 4.78 19.84
C GLY A 237 9.34 4.12 21.12
N GLU A 238 10.65 3.87 21.18
CA GLU A 238 11.27 3.20 22.32
C GLU A 238 11.25 4.09 23.58
N GLY A 239 10.72 3.56 24.68
CA GLY A 239 10.65 4.29 25.97
C GLY A 239 9.62 5.41 26.02
N GLU A 240 8.72 5.50 25.04
CA GLU A 240 7.62 6.47 25.03
C GLU A 240 6.50 6.08 25.98
N ALA A 241 5.75 7.08 26.48
CA ALA A 241 4.73 6.89 27.49
C ALA A 241 3.45 6.23 26.97
N VAL A 242 3.17 6.32 25.66
CA VAL A 242 2.00 5.76 24.99
C VAL A 242 2.43 4.63 24.07
N SER A 243 1.95 3.42 24.34
CA SER A 243 2.27 2.22 23.56
C SER A 243 1.18 1.91 22.52
N PRO A 244 1.54 1.52 21.30
CA PRO A 244 0.58 1.03 20.30
C PRO A 244 -0.35 -0.09 20.81
N SER A 245 0.13 -0.94 21.71
CA SER A 245 -0.65 -2.03 22.30
C SER A 245 -1.86 -1.59 23.12
N GLU A 246 -1.94 -0.33 23.54
CA GLU A 246 -3.08 0.20 24.29
C GLU A 246 -4.35 0.26 23.43
N TYR A 247 -4.21 0.36 22.10
CA TYR A 247 -5.32 0.50 21.14
C TYR A 247 -5.89 -0.82 20.65
N LEU A 248 -5.28 -1.96 21.00
CA LEU A 248 -5.71 -3.29 20.55
C LEU A 248 -7.13 -3.67 20.97
N GLY A 249 -7.68 -3.01 22.00
CA GLY A 249 -9.06 -3.23 22.47
C GLY A 249 -10.12 -2.66 21.53
N SER A 250 -9.81 -1.63 20.75
CA SER A 250 -10.75 -0.98 19.83
C SER A 250 -10.48 -1.28 18.36
N GLY A 251 -9.32 -1.84 18.00
CA GLY A 251 -9.00 -2.16 16.61
C GLY A 251 -7.68 -2.90 16.46
N ASP A 252 -7.22 -2.96 15.24
CA ASP A 252 -5.87 -3.38 14.90
C ASP A 252 -4.94 -2.17 14.90
N VAL A 253 -3.64 -2.40 14.90
CA VAL A 253 -2.65 -1.33 14.98
C VAL A 253 -1.64 -1.49 13.84
N GLN A 254 -1.22 -0.40 13.25
CA GLN A 254 -0.12 -0.38 12.28
C GLN A 254 1.21 -0.68 12.99
N GLU A 255 1.84 -1.81 12.64
CA GLU A 255 3.09 -2.28 13.25
C GLU A 255 4.30 -1.66 12.56
N PHE A 256 4.66 -0.46 12.94
CA PHE A 256 5.78 0.30 12.36
C PHE A 256 7.14 -0.40 12.50
N ARG A 257 7.32 -1.20 13.57
CA ARG A 257 8.57 -1.95 13.78
C ARG A 257 8.80 -2.98 12.68
N TYR A 258 7.72 -3.55 12.11
CA TYR A 258 7.80 -4.48 10.98
C TYR A 258 8.47 -3.83 9.77
N ALA A 259 8.03 -2.65 9.36
CA ALA A 259 8.58 -1.94 8.21
C ALA A 259 10.03 -1.49 8.43
N ARG A 260 10.33 -0.98 9.65
CA ARG A 260 11.69 -0.59 10.06
C ARG A 260 12.64 -1.79 10.07
N ALA A 261 12.19 -2.92 10.59
CA ALA A 261 12.98 -4.15 10.61
C ALA A 261 13.21 -4.73 9.21
N LEU A 262 12.20 -4.67 8.31
CA LEU A 262 12.42 -5.03 6.91
C LEU A 262 13.49 -4.16 6.26
N LYS A 263 13.47 -2.84 6.47
CA LYS A 263 14.53 -1.97 5.97
C LYS A 263 15.89 -2.36 6.52
N GLN A 264 15.97 -2.64 7.82
CA GLN A 264 17.23 -3.03 8.47
C GLN A 264 17.79 -4.32 7.83
N VAL A 265 16.95 -5.33 7.65
CA VAL A 265 17.35 -6.60 7.04
C VAL A 265 17.77 -6.43 5.58
N PHE A 266 16.91 -5.81 4.76
CA PHE A 266 17.18 -5.63 3.32
C PHE A 266 18.32 -4.67 2.98
N ARG A 267 18.81 -3.89 3.96
CA ARG A 267 19.89 -2.91 3.73
C ARG A 267 21.21 -3.27 4.42
N ASN A 268 21.14 -3.92 5.57
CA ASN A 268 22.29 -4.00 6.47
C ASN A 268 22.54 -5.41 7.02
N GLU A 269 21.63 -6.35 6.79
CA GLU A 269 21.69 -7.70 7.35
C GLU A 269 21.36 -8.74 6.26
N ASP A 270 21.35 -10.03 6.63
CA ASP A 270 21.05 -11.14 5.74
C ASP A 270 19.55 -11.50 5.77
N LEU A 271 18.95 -11.82 4.63
CA LEU A 271 17.56 -12.28 4.56
C LEU A 271 17.31 -13.56 5.36
N ALA A 272 18.33 -14.37 5.61
CA ALA A 272 18.25 -15.57 6.45
C ALA A 272 17.70 -15.28 7.86
N HIS A 273 17.85 -14.06 8.37
CA HIS A 273 17.31 -13.62 9.67
C HIS A 273 15.78 -13.59 9.69
N LEU A 274 15.11 -13.50 8.54
CA LEU A 274 13.64 -13.41 8.44
C LEU A 274 12.91 -14.72 8.79
N LYS A 275 13.60 -15.81 9.08
CA LYS A 275 13.03 -17.14 9.30
C LYS A 275 11.91 -17.20 10.36
N ASN A 276 11.94 -16.33 11.35
CA ASN A 276 10.94 -16.26 12.41
C ASN A 276 10.36 -14.85 12.59
N PHE A 277 10.32 -14.07 11.49
CA PHE A 277 9.88 -12.68 11.47
C PHE A 277 8.44 -12.53 11.97
N GLY A 278 8.20 -11.64 12.91
CA GLY A 278 6.88 -11.43 13.51
C GLY A 278 6.93 -11.34 15.04
N THR A 279 6.07 -12.07 15.74
CA THR A 279 5.98 -12.02 17.22
C THR A 279 7.27 -12.43 17.92
N ALA A 280 8.08 -13.30 17.32
CA ALA A 280 9.40 -13.67 17.83
C ALA A 280 10.40 -12.49 17.83
N TRP A 281 10.12 -11.44 17.06
CA TRP A 281 10.89 -10.18 17.04
C TRP A 281 10.32 -9.14 18.00
N GLY A 282 9.36 -9.51 18.85
CA GLY A 282 8.70 -8.60 19.78
C GLY A 282 7.58 -7.75 19.18
N PHE A 283 7.15 -8.06 17.94
CA PHE A 283 5.99 -7.39 17.33
C PHE A 283 4.69 -7.83 18.01
N MET A 284 3.62 -7.07 17.80
CA MET A 284 2.29 -7.39 18.32
C MET A 284 1.76 -8.70 17.74
N ASP A 285 0.64 -9.20 18.28
CA ASP A 285 -0.04 -10.36 17.74
C ASP A 285 -0.37 -10.16 16.25
N SER A 286 -0.06 -11.17 15.44
CA SER A 286 -0.30 -11.17 14.00
C SER A 286 -1.75 -10.83 13.63
N ALA A 287 -2.72 -11.30 14.44
CA ALA A 287 -4.14 -11.05 14.20
C ALA A 287 -4.57 -9.59 14.44
N LYS A 288 -3.70 -8.78 15.03
CA LYS A 288 -3.93 -7.40 15.44
C LYS A 288 -2.96 -6.41 14.80
N SER A 289 -2.15 -6.88 13.86
CA SER A 289 -1.11 -6.08 13.20
C SER A 289 -1.48 -5.78 11.75
N ALA A 290 -1.58 -4.52 11.39
CA ALA A 290 -1.47 -4.09 10.00
C ALA A 290 0.00 -3.84 9.68
N VAL A 291 0.49 -4.41 8.59
CA VAL A 291 1.93 -4.36 8.22
C VAL A 291 2.12 -3.71 6.87
N PHE A 292 3.25 -3.05 6.68
CA PHE A 292 3.58 -2.37 5.44
C PHE A 292 5.10 -2.36 5.21
N VAL A 293 5.52 -2.07 3.99
CA VAL A 293 6.92 -1.78 3.65
C VAL A 293 7.18 -0.27 3.74
N ALA A 294 6.23 0.54 3.30
CA ALA A 294 6.23 1.98 3.41
C ALA A 294 4.79 2.50 3.61
N ASN A 295 4.65 3.67 4.20
CA ASN A 295 3.45 4.49 4.16
C ASN A 295 3.82 5.91 3.71
N HIS A 296 2.86 6.83 3.63
CA HIS A 296 3.07 8.18 3.13
C HIS A 296 4.03 9.03 4.00
N ASP A 297 4.09 8.80 5.31
CA ASP A 297 4.99 9.48 6.24
C ASP A 297 6.40 8.89 6.19
N THR A 298 6.50 7.56 6.32
CA THR A 298 7.79 6.88 6.37
C THR A 298 8.54 6.96 5.06
N GLU A 299 7.83 7.03 3.92
CA GLU A 299 8.41 7.27 2.60
C GLU A 299 9.10 8.65 2.52
N ARG A 300 8.57 9.64 3.22
CA ARG A 300 9.10 11.00 3.34
C ARG A 300 10.12 11.14 4.46
N GLY A 301 9.86 10.52 5.60
CA GLY A 301 10.74 10.52 6.77
C GLY A 301 12.01 9.69 6.62
N GLY A 302 12.03 8.76 5.67
CA GLY A 302 13.18 7.89 5.42
C GLY A 302 13.34 6.75 6.44
N ASP A 303 12.33 6.45 7.24
CA ASP A 303 12.37 5.41 8.27
C ASP A 303 12.32 4.00 7.71
N THR A 304 11.75 3.83 6.52
CA THR A 304 11.51 2.54 5.87
C THR A 304 12.12 2.48 4.48
N LEU A 305 12.02 1.32 3.82
CA LEU A 305 12.29 1.22 2.37
C LEU A 305 11.26 2.04 1.61
N THR A 306 11.64 2.55 0.45
CA THR A 306 10.78 3.35 -0.43
C THR A 306 10.93 2.89 -1.88
N TYR A 307 10.10 3.38 -2.78
CA TYR A 307 10.23 3.10 -4.22
C TYR A 307 11.63 3.46 -4.79
N LYS A 308 12.41 4.31 -4.10
CA LYS A 308 13.78 4.69 -4.50
C LYS A 308 14.81 3.58 -4.21
N ASP A 309 14.44 2.56 -3.45
CA ASP A 309 15.32 1.44 -3.06
C ASP A 309 15.35 0.29 -4.07
N GLY A 310 14.67 0.43 -5.23
CA GLY A 310 14.72 -0.53 -6.33
C GLY A 310 14.27 -1.94 -5.92
N SER A 311 15.09 -2.96 -6.22
CA SER A 311 14.75 -4.36 -5.94
C SER A 311 14.60 -4.67 -4.45
N ALA A 312 15.28 -3.97 -3.55
CA ALA A 312 15.08 -4.14 -2.11
C ALA A 312 13.63 -3.83 -1.71
N TYR A 313 13.05 -2.76 -2.26
CA TYR A 313 11.66 -2.39 -2.02
C TYR A 313 10.67 -3.43 -2.57
N THR A 314 10.86 -3.87 -3.83
CA THR A 314 9.96 -4.85 -4.44
C THR A 314 10.06 -6.22 -3.77
N LEU A 315 11.27 -6.69 -3.45
CA LEU A 315 11.47 -7.98 -2.76
C LEU A 315 10.96 -7.96 -1.32
N ALA A 316 11.04 -6.82 -0.62
CA ALA A 316 10.41 -6.65 0.69
C ALA A 316 8.88 -6.80 0.61
N HIS A 317 8.23 -6.29 -0.46
CA HIS A 317 6.82 -6.53 -0.72
C HIS A 317 6.52 -8.00 -1.05
N VAL A 318 7.36 -8.64 -1.87
CA VAL A 318 7.24 -10.08 -2.16
C VAL A 318 7.30 -10.89 -0.86
N PHE A 319 8.25 -10.58 0.03
CA PHE A 319 8.34 -11.22 1.34
C PHE A 319 7.10 -10.93 2.18
N MET A 320 6.71 -9.67 2.37
CA MET A 320 5.55 -9.27 3.18
C MET A 320 4.27 -9.97 2.73
N LEU A 321 4.01 -10.01 1.44
CA LEU A 321 2.81 -10.63 0.88
C LEU A 321 2.87 -12.16 0.93
N ALA A 322 4.05 -12.77 0.92
CA ALA A 322 4.22 -14.20 1.08
C ALA A 322 4.20 -14.65 2.55
N TRP A 323 4.63 -13.81 3.49
CA TRP A 323 4.81 -14.18 4.90
C TRP A 323 3.48 -14.14 5.67
N PRO A 324 3.19 -15.15 6.56
CA PRO A 324 1.90 -15.27 7.24
C PRO A 324 1.81 -14.40 8.52
N TYR A 325 2.19 -13.13 8.46
CA TYR A 325 2.11 -12.22 9.59
C TYR A 325 1.36 -10.95 9.20
N GLY A 326 0.43 -10.52 10.04
CA GLY A 326 -0.34 -9.30 9.88
C GLY A 326 -1.23 -9.26 8.65
N SER A 327 -1.93 -8.14 8.45
CA SER A 327 -2.63 -7.79 7.20
C SER A 327 -1.85 -6.72 6.45
N PRO A 328 -1.43 -6.99 5.20
CA PRO A 328 -0.57 -6.08 4.46
C PRO A 328 -1.30 -4.85 3.91
N ASP A 329 -0.68 -3.69 4.12
CA ASP A 329 -0.99 -2.45 3.43
C ASP A 329 0.07 -2.21 2.34
N VAL A 330 -0.37 -2.05 1.11
CA VAL A 330 0.46 -1.70 -0.04
C VAL A 330 0.27 -0.23 -0.36
N HIS A 331 1.25 0.58 -0.01
CA HIS A 331 1.24 2.02 -0.31
C HIS A 331 1.35 2.26 -1.81
N SER A 332 0.55 3.18 -2.33
CA SER A 332 0.55 3.60 -3.73
C SER A 332 0.48 5.13 -3.80
N GLY A 333 1.63 5.73 -4.04
CA GLY A 333 1.84 7.17 -4.06
C GLY A 333 2.43 7.68 -5.38
N TYR A 334 3.16 8.77 -5.28
CA TYR A 334 3.75 9.49 -6.40
C TYR A 334 5.20 9.88 -6.12
N GLU A 335 5.91 10.24 -7.18
CA GLU A 335 7.28 10.71 -7.12
C GLU A 335 7.34 12.14 -6.56
N PHE A 336 8.28 12.38 -5.65
CA PHE A 336 8.50 13.68 -5.05
C PHE A 336 10.00 13.91 -4.77
N THR A 337 10.39 15.18 -4.79
CA THR A 337 11.70 15.67 -4.36
C THR A 337 11.59 16.64 -3.18
N ASP A 338 10.43 17.29 -3.06
CA ASP A 338 10.06 18.13 -1.92
C ASP A 338 9.19 17.32 -0.95
N HIS A 339 9.55 17.34 0.34
CA HIS A 339 8.82 16.64 1.41
C HIS A 339 7.32 17.00 1.42
N ASP A 340 6.99 18.27 1.15
CA ASP A 340 5.64 18.80 1.22
C ASP A 340 4.86 18.69 -0.10
N ALA A 341 5.50 18.17 -1.16
CA ALA A 341 4.87 18.07 -2.46
C ALA A 341 3.53 17.36 -2.40
N GLY A 342 2.47 18.03 -2.85
CA GLY A 342 1.16 17.45 -3.01
C GLY A 342 1.04 16.58 -4.26
N PRO A 343 -0.13 15.95 -4.45
CA PRO A 343 -0.30 14.98 -5.52
C PRO A 343 -0.26 15.63 -6.91
N PRO A 344 0.36 14.96 -7.89
CA PRO A 344 0.31 15.42 -9.29
C PRO A 344 -1.14 15.56 -9.78
N ASN A 345 -1.40 16.55 -10.62
CA ASN A 345 -2.72 16.80 -11.23
C ASN A 345 -3.88 16.91 -10.21
N GLY A 346 -3.57 17.40 -8.98
CA GLY A 346 -4.56 17.51 -7.90
C GLY A 346 -5.14 16.16 -7.45
N GLY A 347 -4.38 15.09 -7.57
CA GLY A 347 -4.79 13.73 -7.19
C GLY A 347 -5.47 12.94 -8.31
N ARG A 348 -5.69 13.52 -9.49
CA ARG A 348 -6.25 12.80 -10.63
C ARG A 348 -5.21 11.89 -11.28
N VAL A 349 -5.53 10.62 -11.37
CA VAL A 349 -4.69 9.60 -12.00
C VAL A 349 -5.38 9.12 -13.28
N ASP A 350 -4.88 9.56 -14.42
CA ASP A 350 -5.41 9.12 -15.72
C ASP A 350 -4.78 7.80 -16.19
N ALA A 351 -3.52 7.59 -15.85
CA ALA A 351 -2.82 6.32 -16.08
C ALA A 351 -1.67 6.16 -15.08
N CYS A 352 -1.40 4.92 -14.69
CA CYS A 352 -0.21 4.57 -13.91
C CYS A 352 1.09 4.86 -14.68
N TYR A 353 2.16 5.15 -13.94
CA TYR A 353 3.50 5.44 -14.47
C TYR A 353 3.59 6.74 -15.30
N ARG A 354 2.59 7.60 -15.21
CA ARG A 354 2.57 8.91 -15.86
C ARG A 354 2.45 10.01 -14.81
N ASP A 355 2.91 11.21 -15.16
CA ASP A 355 2.80 12.43 -14.36
C ASP A 355 3.36 12.29 -12.93
N GLY A 356 4.31 11.37 -12.71
CA GLY A 356 4.89 11.10 -11.40
C GLY A 356 4.17 10.04 -10.56
N TRP A 357 3.01 9.53 -10.97
CA TRP A 357 2.31 8.45 -10.26
C TRP A 357 3.09 7.13 -10.33
N LYS A 358 3.42 6.56 -9.18
CA LYS A 358 4.18 5.29 -9.09
C LYS A 358 3.31 4.06 -9.23
N CYS A 359 2.09 4.09 -8.69
CA CYS A 359 1.14 2.97 -8.77
C CYS A 359 1.74 1.63 -8.28
N GLN A 360 2.37 1.62 -7.13
CA GLN A 360 3.06 0.44 -6.59
C GLN A 360 2.11 -0.78 -6.48
N HIS A 361 0.83 -0.53 -6.19
CA HIS A 361 -0.22 -1.57 -6.17
C HIS A 361 -0.37 -2.32 -7.50
N ALA A 362 0.03 -1.72 -8.62
CA ALA A 362 -0.05 -2.30 -9.97
C ALA A 362 1.29 -2.86 -10.47
N TRP A 363 2.40 -2.69 -9.72
CA TRP A 363 3.67 -3.30 -10.11
C TRP A 363 3.52 -4.81 -10.09
N ARG A 364 4.01 -5.46 -11.15
CA ARG A 364 3.87 -6.91 -11.30
C ARG A 364 4.39 -7.68 -10.09
N GLU A 365 5.55 -7.29 -9.58
CA GLU A 365 6.20 -7.90 -8.43
C GLU A 365 5.34 -7.83 -7.17
N ILE A 366 4.46 -6.85 -7.07
CA ILE A 366 3.56 -6.62 -5.93
C ILE A 366 2.17 -7.20 -6.21
N SER A 367 1.54 -6.78 -7.32
CA SER A 367 0.15 -7.17 -7.64
C SER A 367 -0.04 -8.68 -7.80
N SER A 368 0.96 -9.37 -8.39
CA SER A 368 0.92 -10.83 -8.55
C SER A 368 0.96 -11.58 -7.22
N MET A 369 1.57 -10.98 -6.19
CA MET A 369 1.66 -11.58 -4.86
C MET A 369 0.36 -11.45 -4.05
N VAL A 370 -0.57 -10.61 -4.46
CA VAL A 370 -1.89 -10.54 -3.83
C VAL A 370 -2.65 -11.85 -4.04
N ALA A 371 -2.68 -12.37 -5.27
CA ALA A 371 -3.29 -13.68 -5.55
C ALA A 371 -2.54 -14.84 -4.87
N PHE A 372 -1.20 -14.75 -4.76
CA PHE A 372 -0.39 -15.69 -3.98
C PHE A 372 -0.86 -15.72 -2.51
N ARG A 373 -0.96 -14.54 -1.86
CA ARG A 373 -1.38 -14.43 -0.46
C ARG A 373 -2.79 -14.98 -0.23
N ASN A 374 -3.75 -14.61 -1.09
CA ASN A 374 -5.12 -15.12 -1.00
C ASN A 374 -5.17 -16.65 -1.13
N THR A 375 -4.39 -17.23 -2.05
CA THR A 375 -4.31 -18.69 -2.25
C THR A 375 -3.66 -19.38 -1.05
N ALA A 376 -2.69 -18.74 -0.41
CA ALA A 376 -1.95 -19.25 0.75
C ALA A 376 -2.62 -18.95 2.09
N HIS A 377 -3.79 -18.29 2.09
CA HIS A 377 -4.48 -17.88 3.33
C HIS A 377 -4.65 -19.06 4.30
N GLY A 378 -4.38 -18.81 5.58
CA GLY A 378 -4.49 -19.80 6.65
C GLY A 378 -3.40 -20.88 6.66
N ARG A 379 -2.43 -20.84 5.73
CA ARG A 379 -1.32 -21.81 5.70
C ARG A 379 -0.09 -21.27 6.42
N GLY A 380 0.53 -22.11 7.27
CA GLY A 380 1.80 -21.81 7.91
C GLY A 380 2.99 -21.92 6.93
N VAL A 381 4.16 -21.48 7.40
CA VAL A 381 5.42 -21.62 6.68
C VAL A 381 5.87 -23.09 6.68
N THR A 382 6.27 -23.58 5.51
CA THR A 382 6.87 -24.92 5.30
C THR A 382 8.12 -24.79 4.45
N ASP A 383 8.90 -25.85 4.38
CA ASP A 383 10.00 -26.00 3.43
C ASP A 383 11.00 -24.81 3.42
N TRP A 384 11.23 -24.20 4.59
CA TRP A 384 12.19 -23.09 4.70
C TRP A 384 13.58 -23.52 4.27
N TRP A 385 14.19 -22.70 3.43
CA TRP A 385 15.57 -22.79 3.03
C TRP A 385 16.21 -21.40 2.99
N ASP A 386 17.46 -21.30 3.41
CA ASP A 386 18.33 -20.15 3.21
C ASP A 386 19.76 -20.63 2.89
N ASP A 387 20.61 -19.75 2.38
CA ASP A 387 22.05 -19.99 2.18
C ASP A 387 22.89 -19.39 3.31
N GLY A 388 22.27 -18.89 4.35
CA GLY A 388 22.89 -18.15 5.46
C GLY A 388 23.12 -16.67 5.15
N GLY A 389 22.72 -16.19 3.96
CA GLY A 389 22.86 -14.82 3.47
C GLY A 389 21.56 -14.29 2.88
N ASP A 390 21.66 -13.72 1.68
CA ASP A 390 20.58 -12.95 1.01
C ASP A 390 19.69 -13.79 0.08
N ARG A 391 19.72 -15.12 0.21
CA ARG A 391 18.86 -16.02 -0.56
C ARG A 391 18.00 -16.84 0.36
N ILE A 392 16.70 -16.71 0.25
CA ILE A 392 15.73 -17.46 1.05
C ILE A 392 14.66 -18.08 0.16
N ALA A 393 14.05 -19.16 0.65
CA ALA A 393 12.87 -19.72 0.04
C ALA A 393 11.99 -20.38 1.10
N PHE A 394 10.67 -20.39 0.89
CA PHE A 394 9.74 -21.06 1.79
C PHE A 394 8.41 -21.36 1.12
N GLY A 395 7.76 -22.39 1.61
CA GLY A 395 6.40 -22.76 1.25
C GLY A 395 5.35 -22.18 2.19
N ARG A 396 4.11 -22.19 1.74
CA ARG A 396 2.90 -21.93 2.51
C ARG A 396 2.01 -23.17 2.44
N GLY A 397 2.44 -24.22 3.16
CA GLY A 397 1.85 -25.56 3.06
C GLY A 397 1.85 -26.07 1.60
N ASP A 398 0.76 -26.71 1.21
CA ASP A 398 0.53 -27.24 -0.14
C ASP A 398 -0.05 -26.20 -1.14
N ARG A 399 -0.06 -24.91 -0.77
CA ARG A 399 -0.77 -23.88 -1.53
C ARG A 399 0.12 -22.94 -2.30
N ALA A 400 1.31 -22.63 -1.79
CA ALA A 400 2.20 -21.66 -2.43
C ALA A 400 3.67 -21.90 -2.03
N TYR A 401 4.58 -21.37 -2.83
CA TYR A 401 6.02 -21.38 -2.60
C TYR A 401 6.68 -20.14 -3.19
N VAL A 402 7.61 -19.53 -2.47
CA VAL A 402 8.39 -18.37 -2.91
C VAL A 402 9.87 -18.62 -2.71
N ALA A 403 10.70 -18.16 -3.65
CA ALA A 403 12.14 -18.05 -3.51
C ALA A 403 12.57 -16.63 -3.85
N ILE A 404 13.42 -16.02 -3.03
CA ILE A 404 13.88 -14.64 -3.13
C ILE A 404 15.41 -14.64 -3.22
N ASN A 405 15.94 -13.92 -4.19
CA ASN A 405 17.36 -13.67 -4.37
C ASN A 405 17.63 -12.16 -4.26
N HIS A 406 18.10 -11.72 -3.10
CA HIS A 406 18.52 -10.34 -2.88
C HIS A 406 20.03 -10.14 -3.07
N ASP A 407 20.77 -11.23 -3.31
CA ASP A 407 22.22 -11.20 -3.62
C ASP A 407 22.48 -10.54 -4.99
N GLY A 408 23.67 -9.96 -5.16
CA GLY A 408 24.10 -9.30 -6.39
C GLY A 408 24.41 -10.23 -7.57
N SER A 409 24.26 -11.56 -7.41
CA SER A 409 24.55 -12.56 -8.43
C SER A 409 23.40 -13.53 -8.64
N ALA A 410 23.27 -14.04 -9.87
CA ALA A 410 22.30 -15.09 -10.18
C ALA A 410 22.73 -16.43 -9.59
N PHE A 411 21.76 -17.27 -9.22
CA PHE A 411 22.01 -18.64 -8.81
C PHE A 411 20.94 -19.59 -9.34
N THR A 412 21.31 -20.87 -9.48
CA THR A 412 20.41 -21.96 -9.88
C THR A 412 20.32 -22.97 -8.74
N ARG A 413 19.09 -23.35 -8.36
CA ARG A 413 18.87 -24.33 -7.30
C ARG A 413 17.66 -25.21 -7.58
N THR A 414 17.75 -26.47 -7.12
CA THR A 414 16.59 -27.36 -6.99
C THR A 414 16.00 -27.18 -5.58
N PHE A 415 14.75 -26.69 -5.53
CA PHE A 415 14.01 -26.45 -4.30
C PHE A 415 13.12 -27.65 -3.98
N GLN A 416 12.99 -27.97 -2.69
CA GLN A 416 11.97 -28.87 -2.16
C GLN A 416 10.72 -28.04 -1.82
N THR A 417 9.53 -28.53 -2.16
CA THR A 417 8.26 -27.86 -1.87
C THR A 417 7.18 -28.87 -1.51
N SER A 418 6.22 -28.45 -0.69
CA SER A 418 5.00 -29.19 -0.39
C SER A 418 3.91 -28.99 -1.44
N LEU A 419 4.14 -28.19 -2.48
CA LEU A 419 3.22 -28.04 -3.61
C LEU A 419 3.00 -29.38 -4.31
N PRO A 420 1.75 -29.75 -4.69
CA PRO A 420 1.48 -30.93 -5.51
C PRO A 420 2.23 -30.89 -6.84
N SER A 421 2.64 -32.06 -7.34
CA SER A 421 3.30 -32.16 -8.66
C SER A 421 2.43 -31.57 -9.78
N GLY A 422 3.08 -31.05 -10.82
CA GLY A 422 2.44 -30.45 -11.99
C GLY A 422 3.03 -29.11 -12.41
N ALA A 423 2.46 -28.54 -13.43
CA ALA A 423 2.86 -27.23 -13.94
C ALA A 423 2.27 -26.08 -13.10
N TYR A 424 3.07 -25.05 -12.90
CA TYR A 424 2.70 -23.80 -12.24
C TYR A 424 3.21 -22.61 -13.06
N CYS A 425 2.50 -21.52 -13.04
CA CYS A 425 3.04 -20.26 -13.51
C CYS A 425 3.81 -19.60 -12.38
N ASP A 426 5.07 -19.26 -12.62
CA ASP A 426 5.79 -18.31 -11.80
C ASP A 426 5.18 -16.92 -12.04
N VAL A 427 4.45 -16.42 -11.05
CA VAL A 427 3.71 -15.16 -11.20
C VAL A 427 4.62 -13.92 -11.23
N GLN A 428 5.89 -14.08 -10.81
CA GLN A 428 6.89 -13.03 -10.88
C GLN A 428 7.43 -12.86 -12.32
N SER A 429 7.74 -13.97 -13.01
CA SER A 429 8.30 -13.93 -14.36
C SER A 429 7.30 -14.27 -15.47
N GLY A 430 6.18 -14.92 -15.19
CA GLY A 430 5.25 -15.46 -16.19
C GLY A 430 5.70 -16.75 -16.84
N ARG A 431 6.78 -17.37 -16.36
CA ARG A 431 7.32 -18.62 -16.92
C ARG A 431 6.69 -19.84 -16.27
N SER A 432 6.54 -20.91 -17.06
CA SER A 432 6.07 -22.18 -16.51
C SER A 432 7.21 -22.89 -15.77
N ILE A 433 6.90 -23.35 -14.55
CA ILE A 433 7.78 -24.18 -13.75
C ILE A 433 7.04 -25.48 -13.41
N THR A 434 7.72 -26.62 -13.55
CA THR A 434 7.15 -27.94 -13.24
C THR A 434 7.70 -28.43 -11.91
N VAL A 435 6.80 -28.72 -10.96
CA VAL A 435 7.09 -29.48 -9.74
C VAL A 435 6.99 -30.96 -10.07
N ASP A 436 8.05 -31.72 -9.82
CA ASP A 436 8.13 -33.16 -10.10
C ASP A 436 7.33 -34.01 -9.10
N GLY A 437 7.26 -35.34 -9.34
CA GLY A 437 6.56 -36.28 -8.49
C GLY A 437 7.16 -36.44 -7.08
N SER A 438 8.36 -35.93 -6.82
CA SER A 438 9.02 -35.90 -5.51
C SER A 438 8.90 -34.54 -4.81
N GLY A 439 8.09 -33.64 -5.35
CA GLY A 439 7.86 -32.29 -4.79
C GLY A 439 9.06 -31.35 -5.00
N ARG A 440 9.79 -31.48 -6.12
CA ARG A 440 10.96 -30.63 -6.40
C ARG A 440 10.81 -29.88 -7.72
N PHE A 441 11.41 -28.70 -7.77
CA PHE A 441 11.58 -27.96 -9.02
C PHE A 441 12.94 -27.26 -9.04
N THR A 442 13.48 -27.02 -10.23
CA THR A 442 14.72 -26.27 -10.42
C THR A 442 14.39 -24.90 -11.02
N ALA A 443 14.94 -23.84 -10.42
CA ALA A 443 14.82 -22.48 -10.94
C ALA A 443 16.16 -21.74 -10.91
N THR A 444 16.32 -20.82 -11.86
CA THR A 444 17.40 -19.83 -11.85
C THR A 444 16.82 -18.48 -11.51
N LEU A 445 17.30 -17.86 -10.43
CA LEU A 445 16.91 -16.53 -10.01
C LEU A 445 18.06 -15.57 -10.34
N ALA A 446 17.76 -14.53 -11.12
CA ALA A 446 18.70 -13.43 -11.34
C ALA A 446 18.91 -12.62 -10.05
N ALA A 447 19.94 -11.78 -10.02
CA ALA A 447 20.15 -10.83 -8.91
C ALA A 447 18.92 -9.94 -8.73
N GLY A 448 18.48 -9.73 -7.48
CA GLY A 448 17.37 -8.85 -7.16
C GLY A 448 16.01 -9.33 -7.65
N THR A 449 15.79 -10.66 -7.81
CA THR A 449 14.52 -11.22 -8.32
C THR A 449 13.94 -12.30 -7.40
N ALA A 450 12.69 -12.66 -7.65
CA ALA A 450 12.01 -13.75 -6.96
C ALA A 450 11.32 -14.70 -7.96
N VAL A 451 11.01 -15.90 -7.48
CA VAL A 451 10.12 -16.89 -8.10
C VAL A 451 8.96 -17.12 -7.14
N ALA A 452 7.73 -17.08 -7.61
CA ALA A 452 6.54 -17.28 -6.79
C ALA A 452 5.52 -18.17 -7.49
N LEU A 453 5.23 -19.33 -6.89
CA LEU A 453 4.31 -20.34 -7.38
C LEU A 453 3.12 -20.47 -6.42
N HIS A 454 1.90 -20.57 -6.93
CA HIS A 454 0.74 -20.87 -6.09
C HIS A 454 -0.30 -21.73 -6.81
N ALA A 455 -1.10 -22.45 -6.04
CA ALA A 455 -2.07 -23.43 -6.56
C ALA A 455 -3.17 -22.80 -7.44
N GLY A 456 -3.40 -21.50 -7.34
CA GLY A 456 -4.32 -20.74 -8.19
C GLY A 456 -3.76 -20.38 -9.58
N ALA A 457 -2.44 -20.56 -9.82
CA ALA A 457 -1.79 -20.23 -11.09
C ALA A 457 -1.13 -21.49 -11.70
N ARG A 458 -1.95 -22.40 -12.24
CA ARG A 458 -1.52 -23.68 -12.84
C ARG A 458 -1.08 -23.56 -14.29
N SER A 459 -1.47 -22.52 -14.95
CA SER A 459 -1.04 -22.20 -16.32
C SER A 459 -0.70 -20.72 -16.36
N CYS A 460 0.39 -20.37 -17.01
CA CYS A 460 0.58 -19.00 -17.42
C CYS A 460 -0.51 -18.74 -18.48
N SER A 461 -1.52 -17.92 -18.12
CA SER A 461 -2.42 -17.35 -19.12
C SER A 461 -1.50 -16.75 -20.18
N GLY A 462 -1.63 -17.17 -21.44
CA GLY A 462 -0.73 -16.79 -22.53
C GLY A 462 -0.65 -15.30 -22.83
N GLY A 463 -0.17 -14.54 -21.87
CA GLY A 463 0.60 -13.36 -22.11
C GLY A 463 1.92 -13.88 -22.68
N THR A 464 2.22 -13.57 -23.91
CA THR A 464 3.60 -13.51 -24.38
C THR A 464 4.43 -13.00 -23.20
N ASP A 465 5.52 -13.72 -22.84
CA ASP A 465 6.51 -13.23 -21.89
C ASP A 465 6.56 -11.70 -22.03
N PRO A 466 6.46 -10.88 -20.97
CA PRO A 466 6.88 -9.51 -21.11
C PRO A 466 8.29 -9.63 -21.64
N GLU A 467 8.47 -9.31 -22.91
CA GLU A 467 9.78 -9.32 -23.54
C GLU A 467 10.70 -8.57 -22.59
N PRO A 468 11.90 -9.09 -22.28
CA PRO A 468 12.81 -8.40 -21.43
C PRO A 468 12.89 -6.96 -21.92
N VAL A 469 12.55 -5.99 -21.07
CA VAL A 469 12.61 -4.58 -21.47
C VAL A 469 14.05 -4.11 -21.33
N ALA A 470 14.50 -3.34 -22.31
CA ALA A 470 15.77 -2.62 -22.24
C ALA A 470 15.49 -1.12 -22.39
N ALA A 471 16.34 -0.32 -21.78
CA ALA A 471 16.23 1.14 -21.87
C ALA A 471 16.59 1.60 -23.27
N ALA A 472 15.75 2.46 -23.87
CA ALA A 472 16.07 3.22 -25.07
C ALA A 472 16.25 4.70 -24.67
N SER A 473 17.46 5.20 -24.75
CA SER A 473 17.81 6.59 -24.47
C SER A 473 17.76 7.38 -25.76
N PHE A 474 16.74 8.20 -25.92
CA PHE A 474 16.60 9.14 -27.01
C PHE A 474 17.34 10.45 -26.67
N ALA A 475 18.22 10.89 -27.54
CA ALA A 475 18.89 12.18 -27.48
C ALA A 475 18.84 12.84 -28.84
N VAL A 476 18.19 14.00 -28.97
CA VAL A 476 18.10 14.73 -30.22
C VAL A 476 18.60 16.16 -30.07
N ASN A 477 19.55 16.55 -30.93
CA ASN A 477 20.00 17.94 -31.01
C ASN A 477 19.00 18.72 -31.87
N ALA A 478 18.28 19.64 -31.25
CA ALA A 478 17.21 20.42 -31.88
C ALA A 478 17.14 21.83 -31.27
N THR A 479 17.37 22.87 -32.07
CA THR A 479 17.11 24.26 -31.67
C THR A 479 15.60 24.53 -31.72
N THR A 480 15.09 25.20 -30.72
CA THR A 480 13.68 25.61 -30.60
C THR A 480 13.58 27.11 -30.31
N VAL A 481 12.44 27.73 -30.57
CA VAL A 481 12.09 29.04 -30.07
C VAL A 481 11.40 28.94 -28.72
N TRP A 482 11.39 30.02 -27.96
CA TRP A 482 10.76 30.04 -26.63
C TRP A 482 9.30 29.56 -26.71
N GLY A 483 8.95 28.61 -25.82
CA GLY A 483 7.62 28.00 -25.79
C GLY A 483 7.47 26.73 -26.63
N GLN A 484 8.45 26.34 -27.44
CA GLN A 484 8.45 25.07 -28.14
C GLN A 484 9.18 24.00 -27.34
N ASN A 485 8.67 22.77 -27.40
CA ASN A 485 9.28 21.58 -26.79
C ASN A 485 9.40 20.46 -27.85
N ILE A 486 10.38 19.58 -27.63
CA ILE A 486 10.59 18.40 -28.48
C ILE A 486 9.95 17.19 -27.84
N TYR A 487 9.35 16.34 -28.68
CA TYR A 487 8.72 15.08 -28.31
C TYR A 487 9.19 13.97 -29.22
N VAL A 488 9.10 12.71 -28.76
CA VAL A 488 9.28 11.52 -29.59
C VAL A 488 7.99 10.72 -29.62
N THR A 489 7.65 10.18 -30.77
CA THR A 489 6.54 9.23 -30.95
C THR A 489 6.97 8.11 -31.91
N GLY A 490 6.25 6.99 -31.93
CA GLY A 490 6.59 5.85 -32.76
C GLY A 490 5.43 4.85 -32.89
N ASP A 491 5.70 3.74 -33.57
CA ASP A 491 4.74 2.68 -33.86
C ASP A 491 4.36 1.81 -32.64
N ARG A 492 5.11 1.95 -31.53
CA ARG A 492 4.87 1.21 -30.29
C ARG A 492 3.94 1.99 -29.36
N ALA A 493 3.17 1.26 -28.56
CA ALA A 493 2.30 1.87 -27.55
C ALA A 493 3.11 2.70 -26.55
N GLU A 494 4.29 2.22 -26.16
CA GLU A 494 5.23 2.89 -25.26
C GLU A 494 5.76 4.22 -25.82
N LEU A 495 5.68 4.40 -27.15
CA LEU A 495 6.03 5.63 -27.86
C LEU A 495 4.81 6.44 -28.32
N GLY A 496 3.61 6.08 -27.85
CA GLY A 496 2.37 6.81 -28.15
C GLY A 496 1.69 6.44 -29.47
N GLY A 497 2.12 5.37 -30.18
CA GLY A 497 1.42 4.82 -31.34
C GLY A 497 1.17 5.83 -32.47
N TRP A 498 2.14 6.66 -32.81
CA TRP A 498 2.05 7.75 -33.78
C TRP A 498 1.03 8.86 -33.44
N ASN A 499 0.45 8.84 -32.24
CA ASN A 499 -0.46 9.90 -31.80
C ASN A 499 0.35 11.08 -31.23
N PRO A 500 0.28 12.29 -31.84
CA PRO A 500 0.99 13.45 -31.31
C PRO A 500 0.60 13.78 -29.87
N ASP A 501 -0.65 13.57 -29.46
CA ASP A 501 -1.11 13.90 -28.10
C ASP A 501 -0.58 12.92 -27.05
N ALA A 502 -0.21 11.70 -27.47
CA ALA A 502 0.45 10.69 -26.65
C ALA A 502 1.99 10.70 -26.81
N ALA A 503 2.56 11.60 -27.61
CA ALA A 503 4.00 11.71 -27.81
C ALA A 503 4.73 12.09 -26.52
N LEU A 504 5.88 11.49 -26.28
CA LEU A 504 6.67 11.66 -25.06
C LEU A 504 7.52 12.92 -25.11
N LYS A 505 7.33 13.83 -24.19
CA LYS A 505 8.15 15.06 -24.06
C LYS A 505 9.58 14.72 -23.66
N LEU A 506 10.58 15.31 -24.31
CA LEU A 506 11.98 15.22 -23.96
C LEU A 506 12.37 16.35 -23.00
N ASP A 507 13.37 16.08 -22.16
CA ASP A 507 13.93 17.02 -21.19
C ASP A 507 14.94 17.95 -21.90
N PRO A 508 14.82 19.28 -21.75
CA PRO A 508 15.73 20.26 -22.31
C PRO A 508 16.96 20.59 -21.44
N ALA A 509 17.21 19.88 -20.34
CA ALA A 509 18.28 20.23 -19.38
C ALA A 509 19.65 20.41 -20.04
N ASP A 510 19.93 19.67 -21.11
CA ASP A 510 21.19 19.75 -21.87
C ASP A 510 21.03 20.52 -23.22
N TYR A 511 20.10 21.48 -23.28
CA TYR A 511 19.82 22.23 -24.50
C TYR A 511 21.11 22.67 -25.23
N PRO A 512 21.21 22.48 -26.57
CA PRO A 512 20.16 22.09 -27.53
C PRO A 512 19.90 20.58 -27.68
N VAL A 513 20.47 19.75 -26.81
CA VAL A 513 20.21 18.30 -26.81
C VAL A 513 19.05 17.99 -25.86
N TRP A 514 17.96 17.45 -26.43
CA TRP A 514 16.77 17.03 -25.69
C TRP A 514 16.83 15.53 -25.45
N LYS A 515 16.59 15.08 -24.21
CA LYS A 515 16.77 13.68 -23.81
C LYS A 515 15.52 13.05 -23.20
N ARG A 516 15.33 11.77 -23.45
CA ARG A 516 14.31 10.94 -22.79
C ARG A 516 14.72 9.47 -22.80
N GLU A 517 14.56 8.81 -21.65
CA GLU A 517 14.68 7.37 -21.54
C GLU A 517 13.30 6.72 -21.55
N VAL A 518 13.16 5.61 -22.27
CA VAL A 518 11.92 4.84 -22.41
C VAL A 518 12.26 3.37 -22.33
N SER A 519 11.53 2.60 -21.52
CA SER A 519 11.64 1.14 -21.52
C SER A 519 10.87 0.55 -22.69
N LEU A 520 11.54 -0.20 -23.54
CA LEU A 520 10.96 -0.89 -24.69
C LEU A 520 11.26 -2.39 -24.62
N PRO A 521 10.40 -3.27 -25.20
CA PRO A 521 10.67 -4.70 -25.23
C PRO A 521 12.00 -5.01 -25.94
N ALA A 522 12.87 -5.78 -25.28
CA ALA A 522 14.19 -6.15 -25.82
C ALA A 522 14.05 -7.01 -27.07
N GLY A 523 14.99 -6.87 -28.00
CA GLY A 523 14.94 -7.59 -29.29
C GLY A 523 13.96 -7.00 -30.31
N THR A 524 13.14 -6.02 -29.92
CA THR A 524 12.06 -5.48 -30.76
C THR A 524 12.57 -4.40 -31.70
N ALA A 525 12.27 -4.52 -32.97
CA ALA A 525 12.41 -3.45 -33.95
C ALA A 525 11.24 -2.46 -33.81
N PHE A 526 11.51 -1.17 -33.91
CA PHE A 526 10.50 -0.12 -33.82
C PHE A 526 10.84 1.04 -34.75
N ALA A 527 9.81 1.78 -35.14
CA ALA A 527 9.94 3.03 -35.89
C ALA A 527 9.55 4.21 -35.01
N TYR A 528 10.26 5.32 -35.14
CA TYR A 528 10.03 6.54 -34.36
C TYR A 528 10.29 7.80 -35.16
N LYS A 529 9.80 8.93 -34.62
CA LYS A 529 10.01 10.25 -35.20
C LYS A 529 9.91 11.31 -34.12
N TYR A 530 10.62 12.43 -34.30
CA TYR A 530 10.51 13.58 -33.41
C TYR A 530 9.46 14.57 -33.93
N LEU A 531 8.85 15.29 -32.99
CA LEU A 531 7.95 16.40 -33.30
C LEU A 531 8.16 17.55 -32.32
N ARG A 532 7.85 18.77 -32.77
CA ARG A 532 7.77 19.99 -31.96
C ARG A 532 6.33 20.29 -31.64
N LYS A 533 6.06 20.73 -30.40
CA LYS A 533 4.80 21.38 -30.05
C LYS A 533 5.07 22.75 -29.49
N ASP A 534 4.29 23.74 -29.90
CA ASP A 534 4.29 25.08 -29.33
C ASP A 534 3.30 25.20 -28.18
N GLN A 535 3.21 26.40 -27.55
CA GLN A 535 2.30 26.67 -26.43
C GLN A 535 0.81 26.57 -26.81
N SER A 536 0.49 26.68 -28.09
CA SER A 536 -0.87 26.55 -28.61
C SER A 536 -1.23 25.11 -28.99
N GLY A 537 -0.28 24.16 -28.81
CA GLY A 537 -0.47 22.76 -29.16
C GLY A 537 -0.25 22.44 -30.64
N ASN A 538 0.19 23.42 -31.46
CA ASN A 538 0.50 23.15 -32.88
C ASN A 538 1.67 22.19 -33.00
N VAL A 539 1.50 21.16 -33.84
CA VAL A 539 2.48 20.09 -34.05
C VAL A 539 3.26 20.30 -35.36
N THR A 540 4.57 20.24 -35.27
CA THR A 540 5.48 20.20 -36.42
C THR A 540 6.30 18.93 -36.36
N TRP A 541 6.15 18.07 -37.38
CA TRP A 541 6.94 16.84 -37.51
C TRP A 541 8.31 17.13 -38.11
N GLU A 542 9.36 16.42 -37.68
CA GLU A 542 10.61 16.42 -38.43
C GLU A 542 10.39 15.88 -39.84
N SER A 543 11.20 16.32 -40.79
CA SER A 543 11.10 15.88 -42.20
C SER A 543 11.65 14.46 -42.46
N GLY A 544 11.48 13.95 -43.68
CA GLY A 544 12.02 12.66 -44.11
C GLY A 544 11.26 11.44 -43.61
N ALA A 545 11.81 10.26 -43.84
CA ALA A 545 11.23 8.98 -43.43
C ALA A 545 11.30 8.79 -41.90
N ASN A 546 10.43 7.90 -41.38
CA ASN A 546 10.53 7.48 -39.99
C ASN A 546 11.90 6.86 -39.70
N ARG A 547 12.42 7.10 -38.49
CA ARG A 547 13.65 6.45 -38.02
C ARG A 547 13.32 5.05 -37.56
N THR A 548 14.26 4.12 -37.64
CA THR A 548 14.11 2.77 -37.15
C THR A 548 15.27 2.38 -36.25
N ALA A 549 14.98 1.58 -35.24
CA ALA A 549 15.99 1.02 -34.35
C ALA A 549 15.53 -0.35 -33.83
N THR A 550 16.47 -1.10 -33.28
CA THR A 550 16.17 -2.38 -32.61
C THR A 550 16.68 -2.32 -31.18
N VAL A 551 15.83 -2.62 -30.22
CA VAL A 551 16.18 -2.68 -28.80
C VAL A 551 17.11 -3.89 -28.58
N PRO A 552 18.30 -3.74 -27.97
CA PRO A 552 19.18 -4.87 -27.72
C PRO A 552 18.55 -5.86 -26.71
N ALA A 553 19.00 -7.11 -26.76
CA ALA A 553 18.54 -8.14 -25.81
C ALA A 553 18.93 -7.87 -24.35
N GLY A 554 19.84 -6.91 -24.10
CA GLY A 554 20.25 -6.44 -22.78
C GLY A 554 21.04 -5.14 -22.91
N GLY A 555 21.11 -4.36 -21.80
CA GLY A 555 21.76 -3.05 -21.78
C GLY A 555 20.86 -1.93 -22.29
N THR A 556 21.45 -0.77 -22.59
CA THR A 556 20.73 0.46 -23.04
C THR A 556 20.97 0.71 -24.52
N LEU A 557 19.90 0.91 -25.31
CA LEU A 557 19.98 1.45 -26.66
C LEU A 557 20.15 2.96 -26.55
N THR A 558 21.25 3.49 -27.11
CA THR A 558 21.47 4.94 -27.16
C THR A 558 21.26 5.46 -28.58
N LEU A 559 20.33 6.39 -28.74
CA LEU A 559 19.97 7.04 -30.01
C LEU A 559 20.38 8.51 -29.94
N ASN A 560 21.43 8.86 -30.70
CA ASN A 560 21.92 10.23 -30.79
C ASN A 560 21.57 10.82 -32.16
N ASP A 561 20.59 11.68 -32.19
CA ASP A 561 19.95 12.16 -33.40
C ASP A 561 20.13 13.67 -33.61
N LEU A 562 19.95 14.09 -34.85
CA LEU A 562 19.80 15.50 -35.23
C LEU A 562 18.37 15.71 -35.72
N TRP A 563 17.77 16.83 -35.32
CA TRP A 563 16.48 17.27 -35.86
C TRP A 563 16.57 17.44 -37.39
N ARG A 564 15.62 16.91 -38.11
CA ARG A 564 15.48 17.07 -39.56
C ARG A 564 14.48 18.20 -39.86
N PRO A 565 14.93 19.36 -40.41
CA PRO A 565 14.09 20.52 -40.64
C PRO A 565 12.98 20.28 -41.67
#